data_263d4fdf524b78557caac24ef4f60c97
#
_entry.id   263d4fdf524b78557caac24ef4f60c97
#
_cell.length_a   1.000
_cell.length_b   1.000
_cell.length_c   1.000
_cell.angle_alpha   90.00
_cell.angle_beta   90.00
_cell.angle_gamma   90.00
#
_symmetry.space_group_name_H-M   'P 1'
#
loop_
_entity.id
_entity.type
_entity.pdbx_description
1 polymer ?
#
loop_
_entity_poly.entity_id
_entity_poly.type
_entity_poly.pdbx_seq_one_letter_code
_entity_poly.pdbx_strand_id
1 'polypeptide(L)'
;TKVKEASNLLLELVNDVLDMSKLESGEIVLEEIPFNLSSIYREVFVVIEQVAAEQNLQIVWEKKEITHRDLIGSPRYVKRVMMNILSNAMKYNRENGHIYISCIEIPSGQPETTTMEFVCRDTGIGMAEEFQKHIFEPFAQEHAGSRTRFSGTGLGMPISKKLIEKMGGTITFESAEGIGTTFVIRVPFKIDLDVDIREEQADVSEKSIKGLHILLAEDNELNMEIAEFVLQNEGAEVTKAWNGQEIVELFRKSEAGEFDVILMDIMMPIINGYEA
;
A
#
# COMPACT_ATOMS: atom_id res chain seq x y z
N THR A 1 -19.05 11.57 7.67
CA THR A 1 -20.50 11.42 7.95
C THR A 1 -20.92 9.98 7.65
N LYS A 2 -21.92 9.44 8.36
CA LYS A 2 -22.40 8.04 8.23
C LYS A 2 -22.71 7.62 6.79
N VAL A 3 -23.15 8.55 5.95
CA VAL A 3 -23.44 8.28 4.53
C VAL A 3 -22.15 8.00 3.76
N LYS A 4 -21.09 8.77 3.99
CA LYS A 4 -19.78 8.56 3.34
C LYS A 4 -19.16 7.23 3.77
N GLU A 5 -19.24 6.87 5.05
CA GLU A 5 -18.79 5.58 5.58
C GLU A 5 -19.55 4.41 4.96
N ALA A 6 -20.89 4.51 4.89
CA ALA A 6 -21.71 3.49 4.25
C ALA A 6 -21.42 3.34 2.75
N SER A 7 -21.20 4.46 2.03
CA SER A 7 -20.82 4.43 0.61
C SER A 7 -19.46 3.77 0.39
N ASN A 8 -18.47 4.09 1.21
CA ASN A 8 -17.14 3.48 1.12
C ASN A 8 -17.20 1.97 1.39
N LEU A 9 -17.95 1.55 2.41
CA LEU A 9 -18.14 0.12 2.72
C LEU A 9 -18.84 -0.62 1.57
N LEU A 10 -19.83 0.01 0.94
CA LEU A 10 -20.52 -0.59 -0.22
C LEU A 10 -19.58 -0.73 -1.42
N LEU A 11 -18.76 0.27 -1.70
CA LEU A 11 -17.74 0.21 -2.75
C LEU A 11 -16.70 -0.87 -2.48
N GLU A 12 -16.23 -1.00 -1.24
CA GLU A 12 -15.32 -2.06 -0.82
C GLU A 12 -15.95 -3.45 -1.03
N LEU A 13 -17.20 -3.65 -0.58
CA LEU A 13 -17.95 -4.88 -0.79
C LEU A 13 -18.08 -5.25 -2.28
N VAL A 14 -18.47 -4.29 -3.12
CA VAL A 14 -18.63 -4.52 -4.56
C VAL A 14 -17.30 -4.91 -5.19
N ASN A 15 -16.22 -4.21 -4.85
CA ASN A 15 -14.89 -4.51 -5.36
C ASN A 15 -14.39 -5.88 -4.90
N ASP A 16 -14.60 -6.23 -3.63
CA ASP A 16 -14.21 -7.53 -3.08
C ASP A 16 -14.98 -8.68 -3.73
N VAL A 17 -16.30 -8.53 -3.95
CA VAL A 17 -17.12 -9.53 -4.66
C VAL A 17 -16.66 -9.69 -6.11
N LEU A 18 -16.38 -8.59 -6.83
CA LEU A 18 -15.87 -8.64 -8.19
C LEU A 18 -14.51 -9.34 -8.25
N ASP A 19 -13.62 -9.05 -7.31
CA ASP A 19 -12.29 -9.68 -7.25
C ASP A 19 -12.39 -11.16 -6.89
N MET A 20 -13.28 -11.52 -5.97
CA MET A 20 -13.54 -12.92 -5.65
C MET A 20 -14.08 -13.69 -6.86
N SER A 21 -15.03 -13.10 -7.59
CA SER A 21 -15.56 -13.68 -8.83
C SER A 21 -14.47 -13.87 -9.90
N LYS A 22 -13.62 -12.86 -10.10
CA LYS A 22 -12.49 -12.94 -11.04
C LYS A 22 -11.42 -13.96 -10.62
N LEU A 23 -11.22 -14.15 -9.31
CA LEU A 23 -10.33 -15.19 -8.78
C LEU A 23 -10.90 -16.59 -9.03
N GLU A 24 -12.21 -16.78 -8.86
CA GLU A 24 -12.89 -18.04 -9.07
C GLU A 24 -13.02 -18.43 -10.54
N SER A 25 -13.28 -17.46 -11.42
CA SER A 25 -13.31 -17.67 -12.87
C SER A 25 -11.90 -17.85 -13.49
N GLY A 26 -10.84 -17.60 -12.72
CA GLY A 26 -9.46 -17.66 -13.22
C GLY A 26 -9.05 -16.48 -14.08
N GLU A 27 -9.89 -15.44 -14.19
CA GLU A 27 -9.65 -14.25 -15.01
C GLU A 27 -8.53 -13.34 -14.48
N ILE A 28 -8.17 -13.45 -13.18
CA ILE A 28 -7.03 -12.70 -12.66
C ILE A 28 -5.75 -13.22 -13.29
N VAL A 29 -5.10 -12.37 -14.05
CA VAL A 29 -3.76 -12.60 -14.58
C VAL A 29 -2.75 -11.95 -13.63
N LEU A 30 -1.77 -12.72 -13.17
CA LEU A 30 -0.65 -12.18 -12.43
C LEU A 30 0.27 -11.43 -13.39
N GLU A 31 0.64 -10.23 -13.02
CA GLU A 31 1.68 -9.49 -13.71
C GLU A 31 3.04 -10.11 -13.37
N GLU A 32 3.92 -10.20 -14.32
CA GLU A 32 5.34 -10.53 -14.10
C GLU A 32 6.16 -9.29 -14.47
N ILE A 33 6.12 -8.27 -13.61
CA ILE A 33 6.84 -7.02 -13.83
C ILE A 33 7.92 -6.83 -12.76
N PRO A 34 9.02 -6.16 -13.11
CA PRO A 34 10.03 -5.77 -12.15
C PRO A 34 9.48 -4.82 -11.10
N PHE A 35 9.86 -5.03 -9.84
CA PHE A 35 9.53 -4.12 -8.75
C PHE A 35 10.55 -4.20 -7.63
N ASN A 36 10.69 -3.11 -6.89
CA ASN A 36 11.52 -3.07 -5.69
C ASN A 36 10.65 -3.28 -4.44
N LEU A 37 10.97 -4.31 -3.65
CA LEU A 37 10.21 -4.68 -2.46
C LEU A 37 10.23 -3.56 -1.40
N SER A 38 11.33 -2.82 -1.27
CA SER A 38 11.43 -1.70 -0.33
C SER A 38 10.49 -0.55 -0.70
N SER A 39 10.20 -0.34 -1.98
CA SER A 39 9.22 0.67 -2.42
C SER A 39 7.81 0.28 -2.01
N ILE A 40 7.42 -1.00 -2.19
CA ILE A 40 6.11 -1.50 -1.72
C ILE A 40 5.98 -1.33 -0.20
N TYR A 41 7.02 -1.67 0.56
CA TYR A 41 7.02 -1.45 1.99
C TYR A 41 6.79 0.01 2.33
N ARG A 42 7.54 0.92 1.74
CA ARG A 42 7.40 2.36 2.01
C ARG A 42 5.98 2.84 1.77
N GLU A 43 5.37 2.47 0.63
CA GLU A 43 3.98 2.84 0.31
C GLU A 43 2.97 2.29 1.33
N VAL A 44 3.13 1.03 1.74
CA VAL A 44 2.27 0.40 2.74
C VAL A 44 2.42 1.07 4.10
N PHE A 45 3.68 1.39 4.47
CA PHE A 45 3.97 1.93 5.80
C PHE A 45 3.45 3.33 6.02
N VAL A 46 3.57 4.22 5.06
CA VAL A 46 3.01 5.58 5.16
C VAL A 46 1.53 5.53 5.56
N VAL A 47 0.77 4.62 4.95
CA VAL A 47 -0.66 4.46 5.25
C VAL A 47 -0.89 3.84 6.63
N ILE A 48 -0.12 2.80 6.96
CA ILE A 48 -0.31 2.03 8.21
C ILE A 48 0.12 2.83 9.45
N GLU A 49 1.21 3.58 9.37
CA GLU A 49 1.69 4.42 10.49
C GLU A 49 0.69 5.52 10.83
N GLN A 50 0.07 6.15 9.84
CA GLN A 50 -0.95 7.15 10.06
C GLN A 50 -2.16 6.55 10.80
N VAL A 51 -2.70 5.43 10.33
CA VAL A 51 -3.86 4.78 10.95
C VAL A 51 -3.54 4.24 12.34
N ALA A 52 -2.34 3.68 12.54
CA ALA A 52 -1.89 3.19 13.84
C ALA A 52 -1.77 4.32 14.87
N ALA A 53 -1.26 5.49 14.47
CA ALA A 53 -1.17 6.66 15.34
C ALA A 53 -2.56 7.14 15.80
N GLU A 54 -3.55 7.17 14.89
CA GLU A 54 -4.93 7.53 15.22
C GLU A 54 -5.59 6.56 16.23
N GLN A 55 -5.14 5.29 16.24
CA GLN A 55 -5.66 4.23 17.11
C GLN A 55 -4.79 3.98 18.37
N ASN A 56 -3.74 4.77 18.60
CA ASN A 56 -2.75 4.57 19.67
C ASN A 56 -2.08 3.18 19.62
N LEU A 57 -1.85 2.65 18.43
CA LEU A 57 -1.14 1.38 18.22
C LEU A 57 0.34 1.63 17.98
N GLN A 58 1.19 0.72 18.46
CA GLN A 58 2.63 0.77 18.22
C GLN A 58 3.03 -0.23 17.13
N ILE A 59 3.69 0.27 16.08
CA ILE A 59 4.27 -0.58 15.04
C ILE A 59 5.75 -0.78 15.35
N VAL A 60 6.15 -2.04 15.41
CA VAL A 60 7.53 -2.47 15.66
C VAL A 60 8.08 -3.20 14.45
N TRP A 61 9.06 -2.58 13.80
CA TRP A 61 9.80 -3.19 12.71
C TRP A 61 10.94 -4.03 13.22
N GLU A 62 10.90 -5.30 12.92
CA GLU A 62 12.02 -6.19 13.08
C GLU A 62 12.82 -6.22 11.77
N LYS A 63 13.83 -5.36 11.66
CA LYS A 63 14.71 -5.33 10.49
C LYS A 63 15.47 -6.64 10.37
N LYS A 64 15.34 -7.30 9.22
CA LYS A 64 16.12 -8.47 8.83
C LYS A 64 16.88 -8.14 7.54
N GLU A 65 17.98 -8.81 7.32
CA GLU A 65 18.73 -8.64 6.07
C GLU A 65 17.97 -9.30 4.92
N ILE A 66 17.76 -8.54 3.85
CA ILE A 66 17.22 -8.98 2.58
C ILE A 66 18.28 -8.66 1.53
N THR A 67 18.77 -9.69 0.88
CA THR A 67 19.82 -9.55 -0.14
C THR A 67 19.24 -9.09 -1.47
N HIS A 68 18.14 -9.71 -1.91
CA HIS A 68 17.51 -9.40 -3.19
C HIS A 68 16.21 -8.62 -2.96
N ARG A 69 16.24 -7.34 -3.25
CA ARG A 69 15.07 -6.45 -3.11
C ARG A 69 14.36 -6.21 -4.42
N ASP A 70 15.07 -6.40 -5.52
CA ASP A 70 14.56 -6.21 -6.87
C ASP A 70 14.09 -7.56 -7.39
N LEU A 71 12.79 -7.62 -7.60
CA LEU A 71 12.05 -8.86 -7.85
C LEU A 71 11.18 -8.71 -9.09
N ILE A 72 10.79 -9.84 -9.67
CA ILE A 72 9.78 -9.91 -10.75
C ILE A 72 8.54 -10.59 -10.20
N GLY A 73 7.39 -9.98 -10.37
CA GLY A 73 6.10 -10.49 -9.90
C GLY A 73 4.97 -9.50 -10.05
N SER A 74 3.95 -9.62 -9.20
CA SER A 74 2.76 -8.76 -9.21
C SER A 74 2.72 -7.82 -7.99
N PRO A 75 3.38 -6.64 -8.05
CA PRO A 75 3.49 -5.71 -6.92
C PRO A 75 2.12 -5.27 -6.39
N ARG A 76 1.15 -5.09 -7.27
CA ARG A 76 -0.24 -4.75 -6.92
C ARG A 76 -0.86 -5.76 -5.95
N TYR A 77 -0.67 -7.05 -6.20
CA TYR A 77 -1.26 -8.09 -5.34
C TYR A 77 -0.45 -8.32 -4.08
N VAL A 78 0.88 -8.15 -4.13
CA VAL A 78 1.73 -8.13 -2.92
C VAL A 78 1.26 -7.03 -1.98
N LYS A 79 1.14 -5.79 -2.47
CA LYS A 79 0.64 -4.65 -1.70
C LYS A 79 -0.75 -4.91 -1.12
N ARG A 80 -1.67 -5.46 -1.93
CA ARG A 80 -3.04 -5.76 -1.49
C ARG A 80 -3.07 -6.77 -0.33
N VAL A 81 -2.30 -7.85 -0.44
CA VAL A 81 -2.18 -8.86 0.63
C VAL A 81 -1.63 -8.22 1.91
N MET A 82 -0.54 -7.46 1.81
CA MET A 82 0.05 -6.79 2.96
C MET A 82 -0.94 -5.85 3.63
N MET A 83 -1.61 -4.99 2.85
CA MET A 83 -2.61 -4.06 3.37
C MET A 83 -3.75 -4.76 4.10
N ASN A 84 -4.24 -5.89 3.57
CA ASN A 84 -5.30 -6.65 4.21
C ASN A 84 -4.86 -7.26 5.55
N ILE A 85 -3.68 -7.86 5.61
CA ILE A 85 -3.15 -8.44 6.86
C ILE A 85 -2.93 -7.35 7.92
N LEU A 86 -2.29 -6.25 7.53
CA LEU A 86 -1.97 -5.14 8.43
C LEU A 86 -3.24 -4.40 8.91
N SER A 87 -4.21 -4.18 8.02
CA SER A 87 -5.49 -3.59 8.41
C SER A 87 -6.26 -4.47 9.40
N ASN A 88 -6.21 -5.80 9.24
CA ASN A 88 -6.78 -6.72 10.22
C ASN A 88 -6.03 -6.67 11.55
N ALA A 89 -4.70 -6.64 11.55
CA ALA A 89 -3.90 -6.52 12.76
C ALA A 89 -4.18 -5.21 13.54
N MET A 90 -4.49 -4.11 12.85
CA MET A 90 -4.92 -2.86 13.48
C MET A 90 -6.37 -2.95 13.98
N LYS A 91 -7.27 -3.40 13.12
CA LYS A 91 -8.72 -3.45 13.38
C LYS A 91 -9.08 -4.32 14.58
N TYR A 92 -8.42 -5.46 14.74
CA TYR A 92 -8.67 -6.41 15.81
C TYR A 92 -7.66 -6.31 16.96
N ASN A 93 -6.91 -5.20 17.02
CA ASN A 93 -5.99 -4.94 18.13
C ASN A 93 -6.71 -4.38 19.36
N ARG A 94 -5.95 -4.33 20.43
CA ARG A 94 -6.37 -3.67 21.69
C ARG A 94 -5.86 -2.24 21.70
N GLU A 95 -6.48 -1.42 22.49
CA GLU A 95 -5.97 -0.07 22.78
C GLU A 95 -4.54 -0.16 23.35
N ASN A 96 -3.63 0.67 22.85
CA ASN A 96 -2.20 0.64 23.14
C ASN A 96 -1.50 -0.70 22.80
N GLY A 97 -2.06 -1.48 21.88
CA GLY A 97 -1.47 -2.73 21.42
C GLY A 97 -0.29 -2.52 20.47
N HIS A 98 0.34 -3.63 20.12
CA HIS A 98 1.52 -3.66 19.26
C HIS A 98 1.25 -4.47 18.00
N ILE A 99 1.93 -4.09 16.92
CA ILE A 99 2.00 -4.86 15.67
C ILE A 99 3.47 -5.01 15.32
N TYR A 100 3.96 -6.23 15.34
CA TYR A 100 5.33 -6.59 14.98
C TYR A 100 5.35 -7.05 13.53
N ILE A 101 6.24 -6.49 12.75
CA ILE A 101 6.33 -6.78 11.32
C ILE A 101 7.76 -7.12 10.98
N SER A 102 7.96 -8.24 10.30
CA SER A 102 9.25 -8.60 9.74
C SER A 102 9.10 -9.14 8.33
N CYS A 103 10.17 -9.00 7.55
CA CYS A 103 10.33 -9.71 6.30
C CYS A 103 11.72 -10.31 6.26
N ILE A 104 11.79 -11.57 5.88
CA ILE A 104 13.05 -12.28 5.70
C ILE A 104 13.10 -12.90 4.32
N GLU A 105 14.29 -13.01 3.79
CA GLU A 105 14.56 -13.75 2.57
C GLU A 105 14.96 -15.18 2.91
N ILE A 106 14.26 -16.14 2.29
CA ILE A 106 14.57 -17.56 2.39
C ILE A 106 15.12 -18.02 1.04
N PRO A 107 16.40 -18.42 0.95
CA PRO A 107 16.97 -18.91 -0.30
C PRO A 107 16.17 -20.11 -0.83
N SER A 108 15.78 -20.07 -2.10
CA SER A 108 14.97 -21.12 -2.73
C SER A 108 15.78 -22.34 -3.16
N GLY A 109 17.11 -22.24 -3.13
CA GLY A 109 18.03 -23.25 -3.68
C GLY A 109 18.15 -23.22 -5.21
N GLN A 110 17.43 -22.33 -5.89
CA GLN A 110 17.55 -22.04 -7.33
C GLN A 110 18.20 -20.66 -7.52
N PRO A 111 19.17 -20.50 -8.44
CA PRO A 111 19.98 -19.27 -8.53
C PRO A 111 19.21 -17.98 -8.85
N GLU A 112 18.06 -18.10 -9.51
CA GLU A 112 17.30 -16.96 -10.03
C GLU A 112 15.98 -16.73 -9.28
N THR A 113 15.77 -17.44 -8.16
CA THR A 113 14.53 -17.33 -7.39
C THR A 113 14.82 -17.23 -5.91
N THR A 114 13.97 -16.53 -5.20
CA THR A 114 14.01 -16.42 -3.75
C THR A 114 12.60 -16.49 -3.18
N THR A 115 12.44 -16.79 -1.91
CA THR A 115 11.15 -16.75 -1.21
C THR A 115 11.19 -15.65 -0.17
N MET A 116 10.25 -14.71 -0.26
CA MET A 116 10.05 -13.72 0.78
C MET A 116 9.02 -14.22 1.80
N GLU A 117 9.44 -14.25 3.07
CA GLU A 117 8.56 -14.54 4.19
C GLU A 117 8.22 -13.22 4.90
N PHE A 118 6.96 -12.86 4.84
CA PHE A 118 6.39 -11.73 5.58
C PHE A 118 5.68 -12.24 6.82
N VAL A 119 6.03 -11.70 7.98
CA VAL A 119 5.41 -12.03 9.27
C VAL A 119 4.76 -10.78 9.84
N CYS A 120 3.49 -10.91 10.23
CA CYS A 120 2.75 -9.90 10.96
C CYS A 120 2.20 -10.52 12.24
N ARG A 121 2.63 -10.02 13.40
CA ARG A 121 2.16 -10.45 14.72
C ARG A 121 1.52 -9.28 15.43
N ASP A 122 0.27 -9.42 15.82
CA ASP A 122 -0.45 -8.47 16.64
C ASP A 122 -0.63 -8.97 18.09
N THR A 123 -0.90 -8.03 18.99
CA THR A 123 -1.26 -8.29 20.40
C THR A 123 -2.75 -8.11 20.63
N GLY A 124 -3.55 -8.33 19.60
CA GLY A 124 -4.98 -8.07 19.59
C GLY A 124 -5.82 -9.05 20.41
N ILE A 125 -7.09 -9.13 20.03
CA ILE A 125 -8.04 -10.01 20.70
C ILE A 125 -7.81 -11.49 20.40
N GLY A 126 -7.05 -11.81 19.33
CA GLY A 126 -6.91 -13.17 18.83
C GLY A 126 -8.22 -13.72 18.24
N MET A 127 -8.28 -15.03 18.03
CA MET A 127 -9.43 -15.73 17.44
C MET A 127 -9.79 -16.98 18.26
N ALA A 128 -11.07 -17.20 18.48
CA ALA A 128 -11.57 -18.43 19.08
C ALA A 128 -11.25 -19.65 18.19
N GLU A 129 -10.95 -20.80 18.78
CA GLU A 129 -10.52 -22.01 18.08
C GLU A 129 -11.55 -22.45 17.00
N GLU A 130 -12.83 -22.24 17.27
CA GLU A 130 -13.89 -22.57 16.32
C GLU A 130 -13.85 -21.66 15.08
N PHE A 131 -13.62 -20.37 15.26
CA PHE A 131 -13.54 -19.42 14.15
C PHE A 131 -12.28 -19.62 13.29
N GLN A 132 -11.18 -20.07 13.89
CA GLN A 132 -9.92 -20.33 13.17
C GLN A 132 -10.09 -21.30 12.00
N LYS A 133 -11.05 -22.23 12.09
CA LYS A 133 -11.36 -23.21 11.03
C LYS A 133 -11.97 -22.56 9.80
N HIS A 134 -12.59 -21.38 9.98
CA HIS A 134 -13.39 -20.69 8.97
C HIS A 134 -12.80 -19.37 8.47
N ILE A 135 -11.63 -18.92 9.00
CA ILE A 135 -11.06 -17.61 8.70
C ILE A 135 -10.83 -17.34 7.20
N PHE A 136 -10.62 -18.40 6.41
CA PHE A 136 -10.45 -18.31 4.95
C PHE A 136 -11.72 -18.60 4.15
N GLU A 137 -12.85 -18.80 4.82
CA GLU A 137 -14.15 -18.96 4.15
C GLU A 137 -14.74 -17.60 3.78
N PRO A 138 -15.37 -17.44 2.60
CA PRO A 138 -16.02 -16.21 2.23
C PRO A 138 -17.08 -15.78 3.25
N PHE A 139 -17.11 -14.48 3.57
CA PHE A 139 -18.05 -13.85 4.52
C PHE A 139 -17.95 -14.34 5.97
N ALA A 140 -16.93 -15.11 6.33
CA ALA A 140 -16.69 -15.51 7.69
C ALA A 140 -16.34 -14.30 8.58
N GLN A 141 -17.05 -14.16 9.70
CA GLN A 141 -16.81 -13.16 10.73
C GLN A 141 -17.11 -13.77 12.10
N GLU A 142 -16.18 -13.61 13.05
CA GLU A 142 -16.32 -14.23 14.38
C GLU A 142 -17.49 -13.65 15.18
N HIS A 143 -17.83 -12.39 14.95
CA HIS A 143 -18.89 -11.68 15.66
C HIS A 143 -19.88 -11.04 14.67
N ALA A 144 -20.80 -11.84 14.14
CA ALA A 144 -21.86 -11.40 13.22
C ALA A 144 -23.07 -10.71 13.93
N GLY A 145 -22.88 -10.10 15.08
CA GLY A 145 -23.94 -9.45 15.84
C GLY A 145 -24.06 -7.95 15.56
N SER A 146 -25.28 -7.40 15.61
CA SER A 146 -25.65 -6.00 15.29
C SER A 146 -25.01 -4.90 16.17
N ARG A 147 -24.03 -5.24 17.00
CA ARG A 147 -23.26 -4.34 17.88
C ARG A 147 -21.74 -4.51 17.75
N THR A 148 -21.25 -5.15 16.70
CA THR A 148 -19.80 -5.33 16.54
C THR A 148 -19.13 -4.00 16.21
N ARG A 149 -18.13 -3.68 17.00
CA ARG A 149 -17.24 -2.50 16.86
C ARG A 149 -16.40 -2.57 15.56
N PHE A 150 -16.42 -3.72 14.88
CA PHE A 150 -15.58 -4.05 13.75
C PHE A 150 -16.40 -4.35 12.50
N SER A 151 -16.45 -3.39 11.57
CA SER A 151 -17.07 -3.53 10.25
C SER A 151 -16.08 -4.16 9.26
N GLY A 152 -16.55 -5.01 8.35
CA GLY A 152 -15.75 -5.58 7.27
C GLY A 152 -16.58 -6.51 6.40
N THR A 153 -16.06 -6.83 5.21
CA THR A 153 -16.76 -7.66 4.22
C THR A 153 -16.69 -9.17 4.52
N GLY A 154 -15.66 -9.59 5.27
CA GLY A 154 -15.33 -11.01 5.46
C GLY A 154 -14.72 -11.66 4.20
N LEU A 155 -14.36 -10.86 3.19
CA LEU A 155 -13.76 -11.35 1.93
C LEU A 155 -12.25 -11.15 1.87
N GLY A 156 -11.68 -10.26 2.67
CA GLY A 156 -10.27 -9.94 2.62
C GLY A 156 -9.35 -11.16 2.80
N MET A 157 -9.58 -11.98 3.83
CA MET A 157 -8.74 -13.16 4.09
C MET A 157 -8.87 -14.25 3.03
N PRO A 158 -10.07 -14.66 2.56
CA PRO A 158 -10.23 -15.55 1.41
C PRO A 158 -9.53 -15.05 0.14
N ILE A 159 -9.68 -13.76 -0.18
CA ILE A 159 -9.02 -13.13 -1.34
C ILE A 159 -7.49 -13.19 -1.19
N SER A 160 -6.96 -12.82 -0.01
CA SER A 160 -5.52 -12.88 0.25
C SER A 160 -4.96 -14.28 0.09
N LYS A 161 -5.64 -15.30 0.64
CA LYS A 161 -5.22 -16.69 0.49
C LYS A 161 -5.17 -17.11 -0.98
N LYS A 162 -6.25 -16.86 -1.75
CA LYS A 162 -6.28 -17.19 -3.17
C LYS A 162 -5.22 -16.46 -4.00
N LEU A 163 -4.94 -15.18 -3.70
CA LEU A 163 -3.86 -14.42 -4.35
C LEU A 163 -2.50 -15.01 -4.04
N ILE A 164 -2.23 -15.33 -2.77
CA ILE A 164 -0.96 -15.94 -2.34
C ILE A 164 -0.77 -17.30 -3.01
N GLU A 165 -1.80 -18.16 -3.02
CA GLU A 165 -1.77 -19.46 -3.68
C GLU A 165 -1.53 -19.31 -5.21
N LYS A 166 -2.16 -18.32 -5.83
CA LYS A 166 -1.95 -18.03 -7.26
C LYS A 166 -0.53 -17.54 -7.55
N MET A 167 0.09 -16.82 -6.63
CA MET A 167 1.51 -16.44 -6.69
C MET A 167 2.47 -17.60 -6.34
N GLY A 168 1.96 -18.82 -6.12
CA GLY A 168 2.76 -19.99 -5.76
C GLY A 168 3.21 -20.00 -4.29
N GLY A 169 2.63 -19.14 -3.47
CA GLY A 169 2.98 -18.97 -2.07
C GLY A 169 2.08 -19.73 -1.10
N THR A 170 2.32 -19.50 0.19
CA THR A 170 1.53 -20.07 1.29
C THR A 170 1.24 -19.02 2.35
N ILE A 171 0.10 -19.14 3.01
CA ILE A 171 -0.26 -18.38 4.19
C ILE A 171 -0.62 -19.33 5.33
N THR A 172 -0.03 -19.09 6.49
CA THR A 172 -0.33 -19.79 7.73
C THR A 172 -0.55 -18.78 8.85
N PHE A 173 -1.17 -19.19 9.92
CA PHE A 173 -1.35 -18.35 11.10
C PHE A 173 -1.35 -19.17 12.38
N GLU A 174 -1.03 -18.49 13.49
CA GLU A 174 -1.22 -18.95 14.85
C GLU A 174 -2.01 -17.88 15.59
N SER A 175 -3.03 -18.27 16.33
CA SER A 175 -3.86 -17.34 17.09
C SER A 175 -4.35 -17.98 18.38
N ALA A 176 -4.45 -17.16 19.42
CA ALA A 176 -5.09 -17.55 20.66
C ALA A 176 -5.96 -16.41 21.18
N GLU A 177 -7.18 -16.72 21.58
CA GLU A 177 -8.13 -15.74 22.13
C GLU A 177 -7.50 -15.03 23.33
N GLY A 178 -7.57 -13.71 23.30
CA GLY A 178 -6.99 -12.89 24.34
C GLY A 178 -5.46 -12.69 24.26
N ILE A 179 -4.74 -13.25 23.28
CA ILE A 179 -3.28 -13.10 23.13
C ILE A 179 -2.93 -12.30 21.88
N GLY A 180 -3.56 -12.59 20.74
CA GLY A 180 -3.31 -11.97 19.44
C GLY A 180 -3.15 -13.01 18.34
N THR A 181 -2.69 -12.56 17.17
CA THR A 181 -2.53 -13.39 15.98
C THR A 181 -1.17 -13.16 15.33
N THR A 182 -0.59 -14.22 14.79
CA THR A 182 0.61 -14.18 13.97
C THR A 182 0.30 -14.77 12.61
N PHE A 183 0.38 -13.98 11.55
CA PHE A 183 0.32 -14.45 10.17
C PHE A 183 1.71 -14.60 9.60
N VAL A 184 1.95 -15.69 8.88
CA VAL A 184 3.17 -15.98 8.13
C VAL A 184 2.81 -16.21 6.67
N ILE A 185 3.36 -15.39 5.79
CA ILE A 185 3.12 -15.44 4.35
C ILE A 185 4.45 -15.69 3.66
N ARG A 186 4.51 -16.71 2.81
CA ARG A 186 5.67 -17.03 2.00
C ARG A 186 5.29 -16.95 0.53
N VAL A 187 6.02 -16.14 -0.23
CA VAL A 187 5.78 -16.00 -1.67
C VAL A 187 7.13 -16.15 -2.40
N PRO A 188 7.22 -17.07 -3.36
CA PRO A 188 8.38 -17.18 -4.23
C PRO A 188 8.37 -16.05 -5.27
N PHE A 189 9.56 -15.52 -5.58
CA PHE A 189 9.76 -14.52 -6.62
C PHE A 189 10.96 -14.87 -7.47
N LYS A 190 10.93 -14.48 -8.73
CA LYS A 190 12.13 -14.40 -9.56
C LYS A 190 12.93 -13.18 -9.11
N ILE A 191 14.26 -13.32 -9.05
CA ILE A 191 15.16 -12.20 -8.77
C ILE A 191 15.32 -11.43 -10.07
N ASP A 192 15.20 -10.10 -10.01
CA ASP A 192 15.49 -9.25 -11.12
C ASP A 192 17.01 -9.05 -11.23
N LEU A 193 17.63 -9.73 -12.18
CA LEU A 193 19.07 -9.67 -12.42
C LEU A 193 19.45 -8.52 -13.38
N ASP A 194 18.49 -7.87 -14.01
CA ASP A 194 18.71 -6.82 -15.01
C ASP A 194 18.66 -5.40 -14.41
N VAL A 195 18.66 -5.28 -13.07
CA VAL A 195 18.62 -3.98 -12.38
C VAL A 195 19.81 -3.12 -12.75
N ASP A 196 21.02 -3.67 -12.70
CA ASP A 196 22.26 -2.94 -13.02
C ASP A 196 22.23 -2.39 -14.46
N ILE A 197 21.69 -3.16 -15.42
CA ILE A 197 21.56 -2.74 -16.81
C ILE A 197 20.53 -1.59 -16.97
N ARG A 198 19.48 -1.63 -16.16
CA ARG A 198 18.44 -0.58 -16.16
C ARG A 198 18.89 0.66 -15.41
N GLU A 199 19.63 0.51 -14.32
CA GLU A 199 20.26 1.63 -13.62
C GLU A 199 21.32 2.27 -14.48
N GLU A 200 22.18 1.53 -15.19
CA GLU A 200 23.12 2.07 -16.16
C GLU A 200 22.42 2.78 -17.34
N GLN A 201 21.25 2.30 -17.77
CA GLN A 201 20.43 2.99 -18.78
C GLN A 201 19.60 4.14 -18.21
N ALA A 202 19.24 4.09 -16.92
CA ALA A 202 18.58 5.17 -16.20
C ALA A 202 19.58 6.24 -15.72
N ASP A 203 20.83 5.88 -15.46
CA ASP A 203 21.92 6.80 -15.05
C ASP A 203 22.30 7.81 -16.17
N VAL A 204 21.80 7.59 -17.38
CA VAL A 204 21.78 8.63 -18.42
C VAL A 204 20.71 9.70 -18.11
N SER A 205 19.89 9.53 -17.06
CA SER A 205 18.84 10.47 -16.65
C SER A 205 18.46 10.42 -15.17
N GLU A 206 19.37 10.35 -14.21
CA GLU A 206 19.11 11.06 -12.95
C GLU A 206 19.11 12.57 -13.28
N LYS A 207 18.03 13.00 -13.89
CA LYS A 207 17.72 14.42 -13.98
C LYS A 207 17.36 14.83 -12.56
N SER A 208 18.37 15.23 -11.79
CA SER A 208 18.17 15.95 -10.54
C SER A 208 17.19 17.08 -10.83
N ILE A 209 16.13 17.17 -10.02
CA ILE A 209 15.21 18.33 -10.09
C ILE A 209 15.83 19.59 -9.47
N LYS A 210 17.07 19.49 -9.02
CA LYS A 210 17.83 20.59 -8.42
C LYS A 210 17.94 21.76 -9.38
N GLY A 211 17.43 22.90 -8.94
CA GLY A 211 17.43 24.12 -9.71
C GLY A 211 16.33 24.21 -10.76
N LEU A 212 15.41 23.23 -10.83
CA LEU A 212 14.21 23.37 -11.65
C LEU A 212 13.21 24.31 -11.00
N HIS A 213 12.60 25.17 -11.80
CA HIS A 213 11.49 26.01 -11.40
C HIS A 213 10.18 25.29 -11.66
N ILE A 214 9.48 24.91 -10.59
CA ILE A 214 8.25 24.12 -10.65
C ILE A 214 7.06 25.01 -10.28
N LEU A 215 6.06 25.06 -11.16
CA LEU A 215 4.77 25.66 -10.87
C LEU A 215 3.83 24.59 -10.34
N LEU A 216 3.48 24.66 -9.05
CA LEU A 216 2.69 23.66 -8.33
C LEU A 216 1.28 24.20 -8.04
N ALA A 217 0.25 23.46 -8.47
CA ALA A 217 -1.14 23.77 -8.14
C ALA A 217 -1.80 22.66 -7.32
N GLU A 218 -2.30 23.02 -6.15
CA GLU A 218 -2.95 22.15 -5.18
C GLU A 218 -3.91 23.01 -4.33
N ASP A 219 -5.15 22.58 -4.12
CA ASP A 219 -6.15 23.35 -3.37
C ASP A 219 -6.17 23.01 -1.86
N ASN A 220 -5.56 21.91 -1.47
CA ASN A 220 -5.44 21.51 -0.09
C ASN A 220 -4.12 22.03 0.51
N GLU A 221 -4.23 22.85 1.56
CA GLU A 221 -3.07 23.48 2.22
C GLU A 221 -2.03 22.47 2.72
N LEU A 222 -2.47 21.35 3.30
CA LEU A 222 -1.56 20.32 3.79
C LEU A 222 -0.83 19.59 2.64
N ASN A 223 -1.54 19.26 1.58
CA ASN A 223 -0.94 18.64 0.40
C ASN A 223 0.08 19.58 -0.25
N MET A 224 -0.27 20.86 -0.37
CA MET A 224 0.61 21.90 -0.89
C MET A 224 1.91 21.99 -0.07
N GLU A 225 1.83 22.03 1.27
CA GLU A 225 2.99 22.07 2.15
C GLU A 225 3.88 20.83 2.01
N ILE A 226 3.27 19.64 1.94
CA ILE A 226 4.01 18.37 1.75
C ILE A 226 4.72 18.34 0.41
N ALA A 227 4.02 18.69 -0.67
CA ALA A 227 4.59 18.69 -2.01
C ALA A 227 5.72 19.72 -2.14
N GLU A 228 5.53 20.95 -1.65
CA GLU A 228 6.54 21.98 -1.59
C GLU A 228 7.78 21.50 -0.83
N PHE A 229 7.59 20.94 0.37
CA PHE A 229 8.69 20.44 1.20
C PHE A 229 9.52 19.36 0.49
N VAL A 230 8.86 18.39 -0.14
CA VAL A 230 9.54 17.31 -0.88
C VAL A 230 10.34 17.86 -2.05
N LEU A 231 9.75 18.75 -2.86
CA LEU A 231 10.40 19.32 -4.04
C LEU A 231 11.58 20.24 -3.66
N GLN A 232 11.41 21.05 -2.63
CA GLN A 232 12.49 21.93 -2.14
C GLN A 232 13.65 21.15 -1.51
N ASN A 233 13.39 20.05 -0.80
CA ASN A 233 14.44 19.17 -0.27
C ASN A 233 15.27 18.52 -1.37
N GLU A 234 14.69 18.27 -2.54
CA GLU A 234 15.41 17.80 -3.72
C GLU A 234 16.06 18.93 -4.53
N GLY A 235 15.94 20.18 -4.03
CA GLY A 235 16.61 21.36 -4.56
C GLY A 235 15.89 22.08 -5.68
N ALA A 236 14.60 21.84 -5.88
CA ALA A 236 13.77 22.61 -6.81
C ALA A 236 13.28 23.93 -6.19
N GLU A 237 13.00 24.92 -7.05
CA GLU A 237 12.30 26.14 -6.68
C GLU A 237 10.81 25.97 -7.00
N VAL A 238 9.91 26.29 -6.04
CA VAL A 238 8.48 26.04 -6.18
C VAL A 238 7.70 27.34 -6.13
N THR A 239 6.89 27.58 -7.18
CA THR A 239 5.87 28.64 -7.21
C THR A 239 4.51 28.00 -7.03
N LYS A 240 3.71 28.51 -6.06
CA LYS A 240 2.43 27.92 -5.66
C LYS A 240 1.25 28.58 -6.33
N ALA A 241 0.25 27.77 -6.72
CA ALA A 241 -1.08 28.17 -7.14
C ALA A 241 -2.13 27.35 -6.37
N TRP A 242 -3.22 27.99 -5.94
CA TRP A 242 -4.22 27.36 -5.09
C TRP A 242 -5.46 26.83 -5.84
N ASN A 243 -5.50 27.02 -7.14
CA ASN A 243 -6.58 26.56 -8.03
C ASN A 243 -6.16 26.66 -9.51
N GLY A 244 -6.97 26.04 -10.39
CA GLY A 244 -6.69 26.05 -11.83
C GLY A 244 -6.71 27.43 -12.49
N GLN A 245 -7.47 28.40 -11.97
CA GLN A 245 -7.46 29.76 -12.52
C GLN A 245 -6.14 30.46 -12.20
N GLU A 246 -5.66 30.35 -10.97
CA GLU A 246 -4.43 30.97 -10.50
C GLU A 246 -3.21 30.47 -11.26
N ILE A 247 -3.12 29.12 -11.49
CA ILE A 247 -2.00 28.57 -12.25
C ILE A 247 -1.97 29.08 -13.70
N VAL A 248 -3.14 29.17 -14.35
CA VAL A 248 -3.25 29.73 -15.71
C VAL A 248 -2.81 31.21 -15.74
N GLU A 249 -3.19 31.99 -14.73
CA GLU A 249 -2.79 33.39 -14.64
C GLU A 249 -1.29 33.57 -14.40
N LEU A 250 -0.69 32.75 -13.51
CA LEU A 250 0.74 32.77 -13.25
C LEU A 250 1.51 32.38 -14.50
N PHE A 251 1.12 31.29 -15.16
CA PHE A 251 1.77 30.82 -16.37
C PHE A 251 1.67 31.82 -17.53
N ARG A 252 0.52 32.49 -17.68
CA ARG A 252 0.36 33.55 -18.73
C ARG A 252 1.20 34.80 -18.50
N LYS A 253 1.52 35.10 -17.24
CA LYS A 253 2.36 36.26 -16.87
C LYS A 253 3.83 35.95 -16.86
N SER A 254 4.20 34.67 -16.89
CA SER A 254 5.60 34.23 -16.87
C SER A 254 6.30 34.47 -18.21
N GLU A 255 7.61 34.61 -18.14
CA GLU A 255 8.47 34.66 -19.34
C GLU A 255 8.66 33.23 -19.90
N ALA A 256 8.98 33.14 -21.19
CA ALA A 256 9.23 31.83 -21.81
C ALA A 256 10.44 31.16 -21.15
N GLY A 257 10.22 29.98 -20.55
CA GLY A 257 11.25 29.22 -19.85
C GLY A 257 11.41 29.56 -18.36
N GLU A 258 10.51 30.37 -17.79
CA GLU A 258 10.50 30.66 -16.35
C GLU A 258 10.16 29.41 -15.51
N PHE A 259 9.28 28.56 -16.01
CA PHE A 259 8.92 27.29 -15.39
C PHE A 259 9.38 26.12 -16.25
N ASP A 260 10.08 25.16 -15.62
CA ASP A 260 10.55 23.94 -16.27
C ASP A 260 9.48 22.84 -16.25
N VAL A 261 8.65 22.81 -15.20
CA VAL A 261 7.63 21.79 -14.97
C VAL A 261 6.40 22.41 -14.32
N ILE A 262 5.21 21.92 -14.72
CA ILE A 262 3.94 22.21 -14.05
C ILE A 262 3.47 20.91 -13.38
N LEU A 263 3.25 20.95 -12.06
CA LEU A 263 2.60 19.90 -11.30
C LEU A 263 1.23 20.42 -10.86
N MET A 264 0.18 19.68 -11.21
CA MET A 264 -1.18 20.17 -11.02
C MET A 264 -2.11 19.07 -10.55
N ASP A 265 -2.83 19.30 -9.44
CA ASP A 265 -3.93 18.44 -9.07
C ASP A 265 -5.06 18.54 -10.09
N ILE A 266 -5.70 17.39 -10.34
CA ILE A 266 -6.83 17.29 -11.26
C ILE A 266 -8.11 17.84 -10.63
N MET A 267 -8.28 17.65 -9.32
CA MET A 267 -9.53 17.91 -8.60
C MET A 267 -9.50 19.22 -7.82
N MET A 268 -9.37 20.33 -8.51
CA MET A 268 -9.35 21.67 -7.90
C MET A 268 -10.66 22.44 -8.12
N PRO A 269 -11.01 23.39 -7.21
CA PRO A 269 -12.14 24.29 -7.38
C PRO A 269 -11.90 25.32 -8.49
N ILE A 270 -12.99 25.92 -9.00
CA ILE A 270 -13.03 26.96 -10.01
C ILE A 270 -12.75 26.45 -11.42
N ILE A 271 -11.53 25.98 -11.68
CA ILE A 271 -11.09 25.33 -12.90
C ILE A 271 -10.30 24.08 -12.46
N ASN A 272 -10.70 22.90 -12.94
CA ASN A 272 -9.99 21.68 -12.65
C ASN A 272 -8.72 21.55 -13.49
N GLY A 273 -7.84 20.61 -13.13
CA GLY A 273 -6.54 20.46 -13.78
C GLY A 273 -6.57 20.06 -15.26
N TYR A 274 -7.69 19.52 -15.76
CA TYR A 274 -7.86 19.24 -17.19
C TYR A 274 -8.31 20.45 -18.00
N GLU A 275 -8.96 21.40 -17.35
CA GLU A 275 -9.49 22.62 -17.99
C GLU A 275 -8.46 23.76 -17.95
N ALA A 276 -7.52 23.70 -17.00
CA ALA A 276 -6.43 24.65 -16.86
C ALA A 276 -5.29 24.36 -17.84
#